data_1475c4d7d9dca1b0b9421e50858e687c
#
_entry.id   1475c4d7d9dca1b0b9421e50858e687c
#
_cell.length_a   1.000
_cell.length_b   1.000
_cell.length_c   1.000
_cell.angle_alpha   90.00
_cell.angle_beta   90.00
_cell.angle_gamma   90.00
#
_symmetry.space_group_name_H-M   'P 1'
#
loop_
_entity.id
_entity.type
_entity.pdbx_description
1 polymer ?
#
loop_
_entity_poly.entity_id
_entity_poly.type
_entity_poly.pdbx_seq_one_letter_code
_entity_poly.pdbx_strand_id
1 'polypeptide(L)'
;SGGDLVFYALDVTLGRIYWYSADCSLLSVFGGNTGEGTQRGTFSRPVAIAVSESRVYICDGDNGSITSFAMTEYGGLVREAQKITLSGSYTQAKRAWEKIISLDANSQLGYKGLAKAYYDNGEYSRSMLYAKHGMDRETYAKAFKAERTKLFEKNFALIFVFVVLFIALITALIFINRRKRLVLIKNPYLNTALLAIAHPAEGFRLVKEKNLGSVLISTVIIILYYVLTVLSDTKEGFAFSSFNSESYNAFYVFFSTVGLVLLWTASNWLVSTLAGGIGKITEIYTVTGYCLIPLIFGLAIAIERVIYLNLSDTNTKKFIAGFEDALNNGGI
;
A
#
# COMPACT_ATOMS: atom_id res chain seq x y z
N SER A 1 -18.43 -37.30 -8.16
CA SER A 1 -17.06 -37.25 -7.69
C SER A 1 -16.54 -35.82 -7.95
N GLY A 2 -16.41 -35.02 -6.92
CA GLY A 2 -15.93 -33.65 -7.04
C GLY A 2 -14.47 -33.63 -7.47
N GLY A 3 -14.25 -33.57 -8.79
CA GLY A 3 -12.93 -33.41 -9.35
C GLY A 3 -12.31 -32.09 -8.90
N ASP A 4 -11.08 -32.17 -8.45
CA ASP A 4 -10.28 -30.98 -8.18
C ASP A 4 -10.26 -30.13 -9.46
N LEU A 5 -11.03 -29.04 -9.47
CA LEU A 5 -11.06 -28.12 -10.61
C LEU A 5 -9.73 -27.36 -10.64
N VAL A 6 -8.79 -27.91 -11.40
CA VAL A 6 -7.53 -27.23 -11.73
C VAL A 6 -7.47 -27.05 -13.25
N PHE A 7 -6.87 -25.95 -13.68
CA PHE A 7 -6.73 -25.61 -15.08
C PHE A 7 -5.26 -25.58 -15.45
N TYR A 8 -4.95 -26.11 -16.63
CA TYR A 8 -3.64 -25.97 -17.23
C TYR A 8 -3.77 -25.19 -18.54
N ALA A 9 -2.99 -24.14 -18.67
CA ALA A 9 -2.91 -23.37 -19.91
C ALA A 9 -1.50 -23.50 -20.49
N LEU A 10 -1.43 -23.80 -21.78
CA LEU A 10 -0.18 -23.88 -22.53
C LEU A 10 0.02 -22.61 -23.35
N ASP A 11 1.10 -21.87 -23.06
CA ASP A 11 1.61 -20.82 -23.93
C ASP A 11 2.50 -21.45 -25.01
N VAL A 12 1.99 -21.53 -26.19
CA VAL A 12 2.71 -22.16 -27.32
C VAL A 12 3.91 -21.37 -27.82
N THR A 13 3.94 -20.05 -27.52
CA THR A 13 5.03 -19.17 -27.92
C THR A 13 6.21 -19.27 -26.95
N LEU A 14 5.92 -19.23 -25.65
CA LEU A 14 6.93 -19.29 -24.60
C LEU A 14 7.23 -20.71 -24.12
N GLY A 15 6.42 -21.70 -24.57
CA GLY A 15 6.51 -23.08 -24.12
C GLY A 15 6.21 -23.28 -22.64
N ARG A 16 5.49 -22.35 -22.02
CA ARG A 16 5.19 -22.37 -20.59
C ARG A 16 3.84 -22.98 -20.33
N ILE A 17 3.80 -23.82 -19.29
CA ILE A 17 2.57 -24.40 -18.78
C ILE A 17 2.23 -23.68 -17.47
N TYR A 18 1.06 -23.06 -17.44
CA TYR A 18 0.52 -22.37 -16.28
C TYR A 18 -0.49 -23.30 -15.59
N TRP A 19 -0.29 -23.52 -14.31
CA TRP A 19 -1.19 -24.30 -13.47
C TRP A 19 -1.99 -23.38 -12.56
N TYR A 20 -3.31 -23.40 -12.71
CA TYR A 20 -4.27 -22.59 -11.96
C TYR A 20 -5.19 -23.46 -11.11
N SER A 21 -5.61 -22.91 -9.97
CA SER A 21 -6.69 -23.44 -9.12
C SER A 21 -8.07 -23.05 -9.66
N ALA A 22 -9.13 -23.61 -9.05
CA ALA A 22 -10.52 -23.34 -9.41
C ALA A 22 -10.92 -21.86 -9.30
N ASP A 23 -10.28 -21.10 -8.40
CA ASP A 23 -10.48 -19.66 -8.23
C ASP A 23 -9.58 -18.81 -9.14
N CYS A 24 -9.00 -19.42 -10.17
CA CYS A 24 -8.08 -18.80 -11.14
C CYS A 24 -6.77 -18.26 -10.51
N SER A 25 -6.42 -18.67 -9.29
CA SER A 25 -5.12 -18.34 -8.71
C SER A 25 -4.01 -19.15 -9.35
N LEU A 26 -2.92 -18.48 -9.77
CA LEU A 26 -1.75 -19.16 -10.35
C LEU A 26 -1.01 -19.92 -9.26
N LEU A 27 -0.89 -21.25 -9.43
CA LEU A 27 -0.20 -22.13 -8.49
C LEU A 27 1.25 -22.37 -8.88
N SER A 28 1.53 -22.57 -10.18
CA SER A 28 2.88 -22.79 -10.66
C SER A 28 3.00 -22.49 -12.15
N VAL A 29 4.24 -22.25 -12.59
CA VAL A 29 4.62 -22.15 -14.00
C VAL A 29 5.81 -23.06 -14.22
N PHE A 30 5.75 -23.91 -15.25
CA PHE A 30 6.83 -24.81 -15.62
C PHE A 30 6.92 -24.97 -17.13
N GLY A 31 7.99 -25.61 -17.60
CA GLY A 31 8.30 -25.66 -19.02
C GLY A 31 9.00 -24.43 -19.54
N GLY A 32 9.32 -24.43 -20.84
CA GLY A 32 9.95 -23.30 -21.51
C GLY A 32 10.26 -23.66 -22.98
N ASN A 33 10.40 -22.63 -23.82
CA ASN A 33 10.87 -22.79 -25.20
C ASN A 33 12.34 -22.37 -25.28
N THR A 34 13.21 -23.31 -25.77
CA THR A 34 14.64 -23.05 -25.99
C THR A 34 14.99 -23.03 -27.48
N GLY A 35 13.99 -23.14 -28.36
CA GLY A 35 14.20 -23.24 -29.81
C GLY A 35 14.70 -24.63 -30.27
N GLU A 36 15.51 -25.29 -29.44
CA GLU A 36 16.07 -26.61 -29.75
C GLU A 36 15.37 -27.76 -29.01
N GLY A 37 14.70 -27.48 -27.90
CA GLY A 37 13.99 -28.47 -27.08
C GLY A 37 14.87 -29.58 -26.51
N THR A 38 16.16 -29.32 -26.36
CA THR A 38 17.16 -30.35 -25.96
C THR A 38 17.25 -30.54 -24.43
N GLN A 39 16.78 -29.58 -23.65
CA GLN A 39 16.77 -29.68 -22.20
C GLN A 39 15.49 -30.34 -21.69
N ARG A 40 15.59 -31.09 -20.59
CA ARG A 40 14.40 -31.69 -19.97
C ARG A 40 13.41 -30.63 -19.54
N GLY A 41 12.14 -30.81 -19.97
CA GLY A 41 11.07 -29.87 -19.64
C GLY A 41 11.02 -28.63 -20.53
N THR A 42 11.79 -28.61 -21.63
CA THR A 42 11.73 -27.56 -22.64
C THR A 42 11.20 -28.12 -23.96
N PHE A 43 10.74 -27.26 -24.84
CA PHE A 43 10.12 -27.57 -26.12
C PHE A 43 10.73 -26.75 -27.24
N SER A 44 10.63 -27.27 -28.47
CA SER A 44 10.90 -26.53 -29.70
C SER A 44 9.65 -25.81 -30.17
N ARG A 45 8.56 -26.57 -30.37
CA ARG A 45 7.25 -26.02 -30.76
C ARG A 45 6.12 -26.82 -30.10
N PRO A 46 5.75 -26.49 -28.85
CA PRO A 46 4.64 -27.16 -28.18
C PRO A 46 3.32 -26.81 -28.86
N VAL A 47 2.52 -27.84 -29.21
CA VAL A 47 1.29 -27.69 -30.02
C VAL A 47 0.03 -28.14 -29.28
N ALA A 48 0.14 -29.03 -28.31
CA ALA A 48 -1.01 -29.53 -27.56
C ALA A 48 -0.67 -29.89 -26.12
N ILE A 49 -1.67 -29.85 -25.28
CA ILE A 49 -1.63 -30.26 -23.88
C ILE A 49 -2.74 -31.25 -23.59
N ALA A 50 -2.42 -32.33 -22.89
CA ALA A 50 -3.39 -33.28 -22.35
C ALA A 50 -3.09 -33.53 -20.88
N VAL A 51 -4.11 -33.75 -20.08
CA VAL A 51 -3.99 -33.91 -18.64
C VAL A 51 -4.66 -35.20 -18.19
N SER A 52 -3.96 -35.99 -17.37
CA SER A 52 -4.51 -37.13 -16.65
C SER A 52 -4.50 -36.81 -15.13
N GLU A 53 -5.01 -37.72 -14.32
CA GLU A 53 -5.07 -37.52 -12.85
C GLU A 53 -3.71 -37.25 -12.20
N SER A 54 -2.63 -37.82 -12.77
CA SER A 54 -1.28 -37.75 -12.16
C SER A 54 -0.23 -37.07 -13.05
N ARG A 55 -0.54 -36.79 -14.33
CA ARG A 55 0.44 -36.31 -15.29
C ARG A 55 -0.14 -35.28 -16.26
N VAL A 56 0.73 -34.39 -16.70
CA VAL A 56 0.49 -33.46 -17.79
C VAL A 56 1.35 -33.86 -18.97
N TYR A 57 0.78 -33.98 -20.15
CA TYR A 57 1.44 -34.38 -21.39
C TYR A 57 1.46 -33.21 -22.35
N ILE A 58 2.63 -32.90 -22.90
CA ILE A 58 2.81 -31.86 -23.92
C ILE A 58 3.35 -32.50 -25.19
N CYS A 59 2.67 -32.23 -26.30
CA CYS A 59 3.11 -32.63 -27.62
C CYS A 59 4.00 -31.55 -28.23
N ASP A 60 5.21 -31.92 -28.65
CA ASP A 60 6.14 -31.05 -29.36
C ASP A 60 6.11 -31.40 -30.86
N GLY A 61 5.62 -30.47 -31.67
CA GLY A 61 5.40 -30.71 -33.10
C GLY A 61 6.67 -30.80 -33.93
N ASP A 62 7.73 -30.07 -33.57
CA ASP A 62 8.96 -30.08 -34.34
C ASP A 62 9.86 -31.26 -33.95
N ASN A 63 9.89 -31.63 -32.67
CA ASN A 63 10.65 -32.78 -32.21
C ASN A 63 9.88 -34.10 -32.34
N GLY A 64 8.60 -34.09 -32.74
CA GLY A 64 7.77 -35.28 -32.86
C GLY A 64 7.67 -36.08 -31.54
N SER A 65 7.74 -35.42 -30.41
CA SER A 65 7.87 -36.04 -29.08
C SER A 65 6.73 -35.66 -28.16
N ILE A 66 6.48 -36.53 -27.16
CA ILE A 66 5.54 -36.24 -26.08
C ILE A 66 6.32 -36.21 -24.75
N THR A 67 6.33 -35.03 -24.10
CA THR A 67 6.93 -34.88 -22.78
C THR A 67 5.88 -35.03 -21.71
N SER A 68 6.13 -35.87 -20.70
CA SER A 68 5.23 -36.02 -19.55
C SER A 68 5.80 -35.42 -18.27
N PHE A 69 5.01 -34.61 -17.58
CA PHE A 69 5.32 -34.05 -16.28
C PHE A 69 4.52 -34.80 -15.21
N ALA A 70 5.21 -35.32 -14.21
CA ALA A 70 4.60 -35.88 -12.99
C ALA A 70 4.53 -34.79 -11.90
N MET A 71 3.49 -34.86 -11.08
CA MET A 71 3.38 -33.98 -9.92
C MET A 71 4.46 -34.31 -8.90
N THR A 72 5.18 -33.29 -8.42
CA THR A 72 6.13 -33.42 -7.34
C THR A 72 5.42 -33.54 -5.99
N GLU A 73 6.11 -34.01 -4.94
CA GLU A 73 5.57 -34.03 -3.57
C GLU A 73 5.12 -32.61 -3.15
N TYR A 74 5.94 -31.60 -3.39
CA TYR A 74 5.57 -30.20 -3.12
C TYR A 74 4.31 -29.77 -3.87
N GLY A 75 4.20 -30.07 -5.16
CA GLY A 75 3.00 -29.80 -5.95
C GLY A 75 1.74 -30.49 -5.38
N GLY A 76 1.90 -31.73 -4.90
CA GLY A 76 0.84 -32.47 -4.22
C GLY A 76 0.34 -31.78 -2.95
N LEU A 77 1.26 -31.28 -2.13
CA LEU A 77 0.94 -30.51 -0.92
C LEU A 77 0.22 -29.21 -1.23
N VAL A 78 0.67 -28.49 -2.28
CA VAL A 78 0.00 -27.24 -2.73
C VAL A 78 -1.43 -27.53 -3.18
N ARG A 79 -1.64 -28.60 -3.96
CA ARG A 79 -2.96 -29.04 -4.43
C ARG A 79 -3.88 -29.39 -3.27
N GLU A 80 -3.37 -30.14 -2.28
CA GLU A 80 -4.11 -30.51 -1.08
C GLU A 80 -4.48 -29.29 -0.23
N ALA A 81 -3.54 -28.40 0.03
CA ALA A 81 -3.77 -27.17 0.78
C ALA A 81 -4.83 -26.27 0.12
N GLN A 82 -4.77 -26.14 -1.21
CA GLN A 82 -5.77 -25.40 -1.98
C GLN A 82 -7.16 -26.06 -1.89
N LYS A 83 -7.24 -27.38 -2.00
CA LYS A 83 -8.50 -28.12 -1.86
C LYS A 83 -9.13 -27.93 -0.49
N ILE A 84 -8.33 -28.01 0.58
CA ILE A 84 -8.78 -27.77 1.94
C ILE A 84 -9.26 -26.33 2.12
N THR A 85 -8.55 -25.35 1.52
CA THR A 85 -8.96 -23.94 1.55
C THR A 85 -10.31 -23.72 0.90
N LEU A 86 -10.52 -24.30 -0.29
CA LEU A 86 -11.79 -24.21 -1.03
C LEU A 86 -12.94 -24.94 -0.33
N SER A 87 -12.68 -25.98 0.46
CA SER A 87 -13.70 -26.68 1.26
C SER A 87 -14.17 -25.88 2.49
N GLY A 88 -13.55 -24.75 2.80
CA GLY A 88 -13.89 -23.93 3.95
C GLY A 88 -13.32 -24.41 5.31
N SER A 89 -12.46 -25.43 5.29
CA SER A 89 -11.80 -25.96 6.50
C SER A 89 -10.59 -25.14 6.89
N TYR A 90 -10.78 -23.88 7.24
CA TYR A 90 -9.71 -22.88 7.40
C TYR A 90 -8.61 -23.25 8.39
N THR A 91 -8.96 -23.92 9.50
CA THR A 91 -7.97 -24.39 10.48
C THR A 91 -7.04 -25.46 9.92
N GLN A 92 -7.58 -26.36 9.09
CA GLN A 92 -6.77 -27.38 8.40
C GLN A 92 -5.96 -26.75 7.26
N ALA A 93 -6.56 -25.79 6.54
CA ALA A 93 -5.87 -25.04 5.50
C ALA A 93 -4.63 -24.31 6.05
N LYS A 94 -4.73 -23.65 7.21
CA LYS A 94 -3.57 -23.02 7.87
C LYS A 94 -2.43 -23.99 8.05
N ARG A 95 -2.68 -25.18 8.64
CA ARG A 95 -1.64 -26.21 8.86
C ARG A 95 -1.03 -26.71 7.55
N ALA A 96 -1.84 -26.86 6.50
CA ALA A 96 -1.37 -27.32 5.21
C ALA A 96 -0.44 -26.28 4.56
N TRP A 97 -0.80 -25.00 4.63
CA TRP A 97 0.02 -23.90 4.10
C TRP A 97 1.28 -23.66 4.95
N GLU A 98 1.21 -23.80 6.28
CA GLU A 98 2.38 -23.76 7.18
C GLU A 98 3.39 -24.86 6.84
N LYS A 99 2.93 -26.07 6.51
CA LYS A 99 3.80 -27.16 6.06
C LYS A 99 4.52 -26.80 4.75
N ILE A 100 3.86 -26.13 3.81
CA ILE A 100 4.48 -25.67 2.56
C ILE A 100 5.57 -24.63 2.84
N ILE A 101 5.31 -23.67 3.74
CA ILE A 101 6.28 -22.66 4.14
C ILE A 101 7.46 -23.30 4.89
N SER A 102 7.24 -24.36 5.68
CA SER A 102 8.34 -25.08 6.36
C SER A 102 9.27 -25.80 5.41
N LEU A 103 8.78 -26.20 4.22
CA LEU A 103 9.59 -26.81 3.15
C LEU A 103 10.29 -25.78 2.28
N ASP A 104 9.66 -24.64 2.06
CA ASP A 104 10.19 -23.49 1.31
C ASP A 104 9.79 -22.18 1.98
N ALA A 105 10.68 -21.67 2.81
CA ALA A 105 10.49 -20.42 3.53
C ALA A 105 10.33 -19.17 2.61
N ASN A 106 10.71 -19.28 1.33
CA ASN A 106 10.54 -18.21 0.35
C ASN A 106 9.30 -18.40 -0.52
N SER A 107 8.46 -19.38 -0.24
CA SER A 107 7.25 -19.68 -1.02
C SER A 107 6.23 -18.54 -0.92
N GLN A 108 6.22 -17.64 -1.88
CA GLN A 108 5.20 -16.58 -1.97
C GLN A 108 3.79 -17.18 -2.01
N LEU A 109 3.62 -18.31 -2.70
CA LEU A 109 2.34 -19.02 -2.80
C LEU A 109 1.89 -19.52 -1.44
N GLY A 110 2.79 -20.11 -0.64
CA GLY A 110 2.53 -20.56 0.71
C GLY A 110 2.02 -19.43 1.61
N TYR A 111 2.70 -18.29 1.55
CA TYR A 111 2.28 -17.10 2.30
C TYR A 111 0.94 -16.52 1.83
N LYS A 112 0.65 -16.51 0.52
CA LYS A 112 -0.66 -16.10 -0.02
C LYS A 112 -1.78 -17.02 0.46
N GLY A 113 -1.56 -18.33 0.37
CA GLY A 113 -2.54 -19.32 0.83
C GLY A 113 -2.80 -19.21 2.33
N LEU A 114 -1.75 -19.06 3.13
CA LEU A 114 -1.86 -18.87 4.58
C LEU A 114 -2.57 -17.56 4.94
N ALA A 115 -2.28 -16.46 4.22
CA ALA A 115 -2.94 -15.19 4.41
C ALA A 115 -4.45 -15.28 4.15
N LYS A 116 -4.84 -15.96 3.06
CA LYS A 116 -6.23 -16.20 2.71
C LYS A 116 -6.95 -17.06 3.78
N ALA A 117 -6.30 -18.13 4.25
CA ALA A 117 -6.85 -18.97 5.32
C ALA A 117 -7.06 -18.22 6.65
N TYR A 118 -6.14 -17.31 7.01
CA TYR A 118 -6.32 -16.43 8.17
C TYR A 118 -7.43 -15.41 7.96
N TYR A 119 -7.56 -14.84 6.75
CA TYR A 119 -8.63 -13.91 6.41
C TYR A 119 -10.00 -14.54 6.59
N ASP A 120 -10.19 -15.72 5.99
CA ASP A 120 -11.45 -16.46 6.02
C ASP A 120 -11.80 -16.95 7.44
N ASN A 121 -10.77 -17.15 8.29
CA ASN A 121 -10.95 -17.47 9.71
C ASN A 121 -11.22 -16.23 10.60
N GLY A 122 -11.25 -15.01 10.01
CA GLY A 122 -11.49 -13.76 10.74
C GLY A 122 -10.30 -13.22 11.55
N GLU A 123 -9.10 -13.79 11.36
CA GLU A 123 -7.85 -13.37 12.00
C GLU A 123 -7.13 -12.35 11.12
N TYR A 124 -7.76 -11.18 10.93
CA TYR A 124 -7.34 -10.18 9.93
C TYR A 124 -5.92 -9.63 10.14
N SER A 125 -5.50 -9.43 11.39
CA SER A 125 -4.16 -8.93 11.70
C SER A 125 -3.07 -9.91 11.22
N ARG A 126 -3.26 -11.22 11.42
CA ARG A 126 -2.35 -12.26 10.92
C ARG A 126 -2.42 -12.38 9.39
N SER A 127 -3.63 -12.29 8.84
CA SER A 127 -3.82 -12.27 7.39
C SER A 127 -3.00 -11.17 6.72
N MET A 128 -3.05 -9.93 7.25
CA MET A 128 -2.25 -8.81 6.73
C MET A 128 -0.75 -9.10 6.75
N LEU A 129 -0.27 -9.71 7.84
CA LEU A 129 1.14 -10.04 7.97
C LEU A 129 1.61 -11.01 6.87
N TYR A 130 0.92 -12.16 6.76
CA TYR A 130 1.28 -13.18 5.79
C TYR A 130 1.04 -12.72 4.34
N ALA A 131 0.01 -11.91 4.09
CA ALA A 131 -0.22 -11.27 2.80
C ALA A 131 0.95 -10.36 2.37
N LYS A 132 1.58 -9.67 3.32
CA LYS A 132 2.77 -8.85 3.06
C LYS A 132 3.96 -9.71 2.64
N HIS A 133 4.22 -10.83 3.34
CA HIS A 133 5.28 -11.79 2.96
C HIS A 133 5.00 -12.46 1.61
N GLY A 134 3.75 -12.77 1.32
CA GLY A 134 3.32 -13.32 0.03
C GLY A 134 3.21 -12.29 -1.10
N MET A 135 3.51 -11.01 -0.85
CA MET A 135 3.33 -9.91 -1.81
C MET A 135 1.89 -9.83 -2.36
N ASP A 136 0.90 -10.25 -1.56
CA ASP A 136 -0.52 -10.26 -1.91
C ASP A 136 -1.22 -9.00 -1.40
N ARG A 137 -1.22 -7.98 -2.24
CA ARG A 137 -1.87 -6.69 -1.93
C ARG A 137 -3.38 -6.80 -1.82
N GLU A 138 -4.00 -7.71 -2.57
CA GLU A 138 -5.44 -7.86 -2.59
C GLU A 138 -5.96 -8.41 -1.25
N THR A 139 -5.40 -9.54 -0.79
CA THR A 139 -5.75 -10.13 0.51
C THR A 139 -5.40 -9.17 1.65
N TYR A 140 -4.25 -8.49 1.57
CA TYR A 140 -3.88 -7.48 2.55
C TYR A 140 -4.92 -6.36 2.64
N ALA A 141 -5.35 -5.80 1.50
CA ALA A 141 -6.33 -4.71 1.46
C ALA A 141 -7.70 -5.14 2.01
N LYS A 142 -8.14 -6.37 1.68
CA LYS A 142 -9.38 -6.97 2.22
C LYS A 142 -9.30 -7.12 3.74
N ALA A 143 -8.21 -7.69 4.25
CA ALA A 143 -7.98 -7.90 5.68
C ALA A 143 -7.88 -6.57 6.44
N PHE A 144 -7.17 -5.58 5.88
CA PHE A 144 -7.07 -4.24 6.43
C PHE A 144 -8.43 -3.54 6.54
N LYS A 145 -9.26 -3.65 5.49
CA LYS A 145 -10.62 -3.11 5.49
C LYS A 145 -11.47 -3.77 6.59
N ALA A 146 -11.43 -5.10 6.68
CA ALA A 146 -12.20 -5.87 7.65
C ALA A 146 -11.77 -5.55 9.10
N GLU A 147 -10.45 -5.51 9.38
CA GLU A 147 -9.92 -5.15 10.70
C GLU A 147 -10.32 -3.73 11.11
N ARG A 148 -10.19 -2.78 10.18
CA ARG A 148 -10.61 -1.39 10.40
C ARG A 148 -12.10 -1.29 10.71
N THR A 149 -12.94 -2.00 9.98
CA THR A 149 -14.40 -2.02 10.21
C THR A 149 -14.71 -2.57 11.61
N LYS A 150 -14.09 -3.70 11.98
CA LYS A 150 -14.24 -4.30 13.31
C LYS A 150 -13.81 -3.37 14.44
N LEU A 151 -12.68 -2.66 14.27
CA LEU A 151 -12.21 -1.65 15.23
C LEU A 151 -13.17 -0.46 15.33
N PHE A 152 -13.69 -0.01 14.18
CA PHE A 152 -14.63 1.09 14.12
C PHE A 152 -15.95 0.75 14.82
N GLU A 153 -16.51 -0.43 14.54
CA GLU A 153 -17.74 -0.93 15.18
C GLU A 153 -17.57 -1.05 16.70
N LYS A 154 -16.44 -1.62 17.14
CA LYS A 154 -16.14 -1.78 18.58
C LYS A 154 -16.05 -0.43 19.32
N ASN A 155 -15.50 0.60 18.68
CA ASN A 155 -15.22 1.90 19.31
C ASN A 155 -16.19 3.00 18.84
N PHE A 156 -17.24 2.65 18.11
CA PHE A 156 -18.14 3.62 17.45
C PHE A 156 -18.70 4.68 18.42
N ALA A 157 -19.23 4.24 19.56
CA ALA A 157 -19.80 5.15 20.55
C ALA A 157 -18.76 6.12 21.10
N LEU A 158 -17.54 5.65 21.38
CA LEU A 158 -16.45 6.48 21.89
C LEU A 158 -15.99 7.50 20.85
N ILE A 159 -15.83 7.06 19.60
CA ILE A 159 -15.45 7.94 18.47
C ILE A 159 -16.54 9.00 18.26
N PHE A 160 -17.81 8.61 18.30
CA PHE A 160 -18.93 9.53 18.12
C PHE A 160 -18.94 10.60 19.22
N VAL A 161 -18.80 10.21 20.49
CA VAL A 161 -18.71 11.14 21.61
C VAL A 161 -17.52 12.10 21.44
N PHE A 162 -16.34 11.59 21.04
CA PHE A 162 -15.17 12.40 20.80
C PHE A 162 -15.39 13.44 19.70
N VAL A 163 -16.00 13.03 18.57
CA VAL A 163 -16.33 13.94 17.45
C VAL A 163 -17.31 15.04 17.90
N VAL A 164 -18.36 14.68 18.66
CA VAL A 164 -19.32 15.67 19.19
C VAL A 164 -18.64 16.66 20.14
N LEU A 165 -17.80 16.16 21.05
CA LEU A 165 -17.03 17.04 21.97
C LEU A 165 -16.05 17.93 21.21
N PHE A 166 -15.40 17.42 20.16
CA PHE A 166 -14.48 18.19 19.32
C PHE A 166 -15.21 19.32 18.57
N ILE A 167 -16.38 19.03 17.99
CA ILE A 167 -17.23 20.04 17.34
C ILE A 167 -17.70 21.08 18.37
N ALA A 168 -18.14 20.65 19.54
CA ALA A 168 -18.53 21.56 20.63
C ALA A 168 -17.38 22.47 21.09
N LEU A 169 -16.16 21.92 21.19
CA LEU A 169 -14.96 22.68 21.53
C LEU A 169 -14.66 23.72 20.45
N ILE A 170 -14.68 23.34 19.17
CA ILE A 170 -14.42 24.27 18.05
C ILE A 170 -15.48 25.39 18.05
N THR A 171 -16.76 25.05 18.19
CA THR A 171 -17.83 26.05 18.23
C THR A 171 -17.71 27.00 19.43
N ALA A 172 -17.33 26.46 20.60
CA ALA A 172 -17.06 27.28 21.79
C ALA A 172 -15.85 28.22 21.58
N LEU A 173 -14.75 27.72 20.97
CA LEU A 173 -13.58 28.54 20.64
C LEU A 173 -13.92 29.65 19.63
N ILE A 174 -14.70 29.35 18.60
CA ILE A 174 -15.16 30.35 17.63
C ILE A 174 -16.04 31.41 18.33
N PHE A 175 -16.94 31.01 19.24
CA PHE A 175 -17.81 31.91 19.97
C PHE A 175 -17.03 32.80 20.91
N ILE A 176 -16.05 32.25 21.66
CA ILE A 176 -15.16 33.01 22.57
C ILE A 176 -14.30 33.97 21.76
N ASN A 177 -13.76 33.53 20.61
CA ASN A 177 -12.92 34.38 19.75
C ASN A 177 -13.73 35.57 19.17
N ARG A 178 -14.99 35.34 18.77
CA ARG A 178 -15.90 36.43 18.34
C ARG A 178 -16.16 37.44 19.44
N ARG A 179 -16.27 37.02 20.72
CA ARG A 179 -16.51 37.92 21.85
C ARG A 179 -15.26 38.65 22.36
N LYS A 180 -14.10 37.98 22.36
CA LYS A 180 -12.90 38.50 23.04
C LYS A 180 -11.77 38.95 22.10
N ARG A 181 -11.88 38.77 20.77
CA ARG A 181 -10.79 39.02 19.80
C ARG A 181 -9.47 38.43 20.32
N LEU A 182 -9.51 37.17 20.76
CA LEU A 182 -8.32 36.50 21.29
C LEU A 182 -7.27 36.39 20.19
N VAL A 183 -6.16 37.08 20.32
CA VAL A 183 -4.96 36.87 19.53
C VAL A 183 -4.34 35.57 20.03
N LEU A 184 -4.62 34.47 19.38
CA LEU A 184 -4.14 33.12 19.71
C LEU A 184 -2.60 33.04 19.77
N ILE A 185 -1.94 33.85 18.96
CA ILE A 185 -0.47 33.90 18.85
C ILE A 185 -0.02 35.34 18.89
N LYS A 186 0.90 35.65 19.80
CA LYS A 186 1.47 37.01 19.94
C LYS A 186 2.24 37.49 18.71
N ASN A 187 2.78 36.55 17.91
CA ASN A 187 3.51 36.88 16.69
C ASN A 187 2.51 37.25 15.57
N PRO A 188 2.52 38.47 15.02
CA PRO A 188 1.56 38.93 14.04
C PRO A 188 1.66 38.17 12.72
N TYR A 189 2.85 37.71 12.34
CA TYR A 189 3.10 36.97 11.09
C TYR A 189 2.52 35.55 11.14
N LEU A 190 2.69 34.85 12.29
CA LEU A 190 2.08 33.53 12.51
C LEU A 190 0.57 33.63 12.62
N ASN A 191 0.05 34.66 13.26
CA ASN A 191 -1.38 34.91 13.34
C ASN A 191 -1.99 35.15 11.95
N THR A 192 -1.30 35.90 11.07
CA THR A 192 -1.72 36.11 9.69
C THR A 192 -1.73 34.79 8.90
N ALA A 193 -0.75 33.91 9.08
CA ALA A 193 -0.72 32.61 8.44
C ALA A 193 -1.92 31.74 8.85
N LEU A 194 -2.26 31.70 10.15
CA LEU A 194 -3.45 30.98 10.64
C LEU A 194 -4.76 31.64 10.19
N LEU A 195 -4.81 32.97 10.15
CA LEU A 195 -5.98 33.69 9.66
C LEU A 195 -6.20 33.44 8.16
N ALA A 196 -5.14 33.28 7.38
CA ALA A 196 -5.23 32.92 5.96
C ALA A 196 -5.88 31.56 5.71
N ILE A 197 -5.83 30.62 6.70
CA ILE A 197 -6.54 29.34 6.64
C ILE A 197 -8.03 29.53 7.00
N ALA A 198 -8.30 30.22 8.11
CA ALA A 198 -9.65 30.37 8.64
C ALA A 198 -10.49 31.37 7.83
N HIS A 199 -9.88 32.46 7.38
CA HIS A 199 -10.47 33.56 6.62
C HIS A 199 -9.53 34.01 5.49
N PRO A 200 -9.44 33.26 4.37
CA PRO A 200 -8.44 33.49 3.33
C PRO A 200 -8.43 34.92 2.79
N ALA A 201 -9.60 35.48 2.50
CA ALA A 201 -9.74 36.84 1.97
C ALA A 201 -9.14 37.90 2.90
N GLU A 202 -9.38 37.76 4.22
CA GLU A 202 -8.85 38.71 5.22
C GLU A 202 -7.35 38.48 5.45
N GLY A 203 -6.91 37.23 5.55
CA GLY A 203 -5.50 36.87 5.70
C GLY A 203 -4.66 37.41 4.55
N PHE A 204 -5.09 37.24 3.31
CA PHE A 204 -4.39 37.71 2.13
C PHE A 204 -4.39 39.23 2.03
N ARG A 205 -5.46 39.86 2.46
CA ARG A 205 -5.51 41.35 2.56
C ARG A 205 -4.48 41.86 3.56
N LEU A 206 -4.32 41.21 4.72
CA LEU A 206 -3.29 41.60 5.70
C LEU A 206 -1.87 41.44 5.16
N VAL A 207 -1.60 40.39 4.36
CA VAL A 207 -0.31 40.21 3.68
C VAL A 207 -0.04 41.37 2.73
N LYS A 208 -1.03 41.76 1.91
CA LYS A 208 -0.87 42.80 0.87
C LYS A 208 -0.87 44.21 1.45
N GLU A 209 -1.86 44.56 2.28
CA GLU A 209 -2.06 45.96 2.74
C GLU A 209 -1.20 46.33 3.94
N LYS A 210 -0.96 45.35 4.86
CA LYS A 210 -0.21 45.61 6.11
C LYS A 210 1.19 45.03 6.13
N ASN A 211 1.65 44.39 5.04
CA ASN A 211 2.92 43.68 4.94
C ASN A 211 3.15 42.68 6.11
N LEU A 212 2.07 42.06 6.60
CA LEU A 212 2.13 41.06 7.69
C LEU A 212 2.38 39.63 7.17
N GLY A 213 2.88 39.51 5.95
CA GLY A 213 3.38 38.25 5.39
C GLY A 213 4.85 38.03 5.71
N SER A 214 5.27 36.79 5.94
CA SER A 214 6.65 36.44 6.20
C SER A 214 7.14 35.39 5.20
N VAL A 215 8.11 35.79 4.37
CA VAL A 215 8.79 34.91 3.41
C VAL A 215 9.45 33.74 4.15
N LEU A 216 10.06 33.99 5.32
CA LEU A 216 10.72 32.97 6.11
C LEU A 216 9.72 31.89 6.58
N ILE A 217 8.56 32.31 7.10
CA ILE A 217 7.52 31.35 7.56
C ILE A 217 7.03 30.53 6.35
N SER A 218 6.79 31.14 5.20
CA SER A 218 6.37 30.42 4.00
C SER A 218 7.42 29.43 3.52
N THR A 219 8.70 29.79 3.56
CA THR A 219 9.80 28.89 3.23
C THR A 219 9.85 27.71 4.16
N VAL A 220 9.69 27.91 5.47
CA VAL A 220 9.61 26.81 6.45
C VAL A 220 8.42 25.88 6.17
N ILE A 221 7.26 26.45 5.84
CA ILE A 221 6.06 25.68 5.48
C ILE A 221 6.30 24.84 4.21
N ILE A 222 6.92 25.43 3.18
CA ILE A 222 7.22 24.71 1.92
C ILE A 222 8.23 23.58 2.16
N ILE A 223 9.28 23.82 2.96
CA ILE A 223 10.26 22.79 3.33
C ILE A 223 9.56 21.67 4.14
N LEU A 224 8.71 22.02 5.10
CA LEU A 224 7.95 21.06 5.90
C LEU A 224 7.02 20.23 5.00
N TYR A 225 6.35 20.85 4.04
CA TYR A 225 5.53 20.15 3.05
C TYR A 225 6.35 19.13 2.25
N TYR A 226 7.53 19.51 1.75
CA TYR A 226 8.44 18.60 1.06
C TYR A 226 8.86 17.41 1.94
N VAL A 227 9.32 17.69 3.17
CA VAL A 227 9.76 16.65 4.10
C VAL A 227 8.64 15.68 4.42
N LEU A 228 7.43 16.17 4.68
CA LEU A 228 6.26 15.32 4.94
C LEU A 228 5.83 14.51 3.71
N THR A 229 5.97 15.07 2.51
CA THR A 229 5.72 14.31 1.27
C THR A 229 6.70 13.15 1.13
N VAL A 230 8.01 13.40 1.30
CA VAL A 230 9.03 12.34 1.29
C VAL A 230 8.76 11.28 2.35
N LEU A 231 8.39 11.69 3.56
CA LEU A 231 8.04 10.76 4.64
C LEU A 231 6.78 9.96 4.32
N SER A 232 5.76 10.59 3.73
CA SER A 232 4.55 9.91 3.29
C SER A 232 4.87 8.84 2.25
N ASP A 233 5.58 9.21 1.19
CA ASP A 233 5.95 8.29 0.11
C ASP A 233 6.78 7.10 0.60
N THR A 234 7.75 7.34 1.49
CA THR A 234 8.63 6.30 2.02
C THR A 234 7.99 5.41 3.08
N LYS A 235 6.93 5.90 3.73
CA LYS A 235 6.24 5.19 4.83
C LYS A 235 4.85 4.71 4.46
N GLU A 236 4.40 4.88 3.22
CA GLU A 236 3.12 4.37 2.77
C GLU A 236 2.94 2.88 3.09
N GLY A 237 1.74 2.52 3.55
CA GLY A 237 1.41 1.14 3.88
C GLY A 237 1.42 0.24 2.63
N PHE A 238 1.77 -1.03 2.79
CA PHE A 238 1.93 -2.03 1.72
C PHE A 238 0.78 -2.07 0.69
N ALA A 239 -0.47 -1.84 1.12
CA ALA A 239 -1.62 -1.84 0.22
C ALA A 239 -1.66 -0.65 -0.75
N PHE A 240 -1.06 0.49 -0.39
CA PHE A 240 -1.14 1.75 -1.12
C PHE A 240 0.19 2.16 -1.74
N SER A 241 1.28 1.60 -1.24
CA SER A 241 2.63 1.94 -1.68
C SER A 241 2.93 1.35 -3.05
N SER A 242 3.27 2.21 -3.99
CA SER A 242 4.02 1.86 -5.19
C SER A 242 5.53 2.05 -5.00
N PHE A 243 5.96 2.31 -3.75
CA PHE A 243 7.35 2.58 -3.42
C PHE A 243 8.26 1.43 -3.79
N ASN A 244 9.21 1.71 -4.66
CA ASN A 244 10.34 0.85 -4.96
C ASN A 244 11.62 1.56 -4.49
N SER A 245 12.29 1.02 -3.49
CA SER A 245 13.49 1.61 -2.92
C SER A 245 14.63 1.78 -3.93
N GLU A 246 14.68 0.93 -4.96
CA GLU A 246 15.71 0.97 -6.00
C GLU A 246 15.49 2.11 -7.00
N SER A 247 14.24 2.54 -7.21
CA SER A 247 13.87 3.59 -8.18
C SER A 247 13.45 4.91 -7.53
N TYR A 248 13.45 5.01 -6.18
CA TYR A 248 13.03 6.23 -5.51
C TYR A 248 14.04 7.36 -5.68
N ASN A 249 13.56 8.49 -6.20
CA ASN A 249 14.41 9.66 -6.45
C ASN A 249 13.87 10.88 -5.68
N ALA A 250 14.53 11.22 -4.57
CA ALA A 250 14.18 12.38 -3.74
C ALA A 250 14.30 13.72 -4.49
N PHE A 251 15.21 13.83 -5.49
CA PHE A 251 15.30 15.02 -6.32
C PHE A 251 14.06 15.19 -7.21
N TYR A 252 13.53 14.09 -7.75
CA TYR A 252 12.27 14.13 -8.49
C TYR A 252 11.13 14.66 -7.61
N VAL A 253 11.02 14.16 -6.36
CA VAL A 253 10.03 14.64 -5.40
C VAL A 253 10.26 16.10 -5.04
N PHE A 254 11.50 16.55 -4.92
CA PHE A 254 11.81 17.97 -4.70
C PHE A 254 11.30 18.85 -5.85
N PHE A 255 11.57 18.49 -7.09
CA PHE A 255 11.12 19.28 -8.25
C PHE A 255 9.60 19.20 -8.45
N SER A 256 8.97 18.06 -8.17
CA SER A 256 7.52 17.92 -8.27
C SER A 256 6.73 18.60 -7.14
N THR A 257 7.37 18.93 -6.01
CA THR A 257 6.76 19.66 -4.88
C THR A 257 7.24 21.13 -4.86
N VAL A 258 8.46 21.35 -4.44
CA VAL A 258 9.03 22.71 -4.29
C VAL A 258 9.14 23.41 -5.66
N GLY A 259 9.60 22.70 -6.69
CA GLY A 259 9.70 23.24 -8.06
C GLY A 259 8.35 23.71 -8.59
N LEU A 260 7.29 22.92 -8.38
CA LEU A 260 5.92 23.32 -8.76
C LEU A 260 5.44 24.55 -8.00
N VAL A 261 5.71 24.67 -6.70
CA VAL A 261 5.35 25.85 -5.89
C VAL A 261 6.06 27.09 -6.43
N LEU A 262 7.34 26.97 -6.76
CA LEU A 262 8.11 28.09 -7.34
C LEU A 262 7.61 28.45 -8.73
N LEU A 263 7.34 27.47 -9.59
CA LEU A 263 6.78 27.69 -10.92
C LEU A 263 5.40 28.35 -10.85
N TRP A 264 4.53 27.87 -9.96
CA TRP A 264 3.22 28.47 -9.70
C TRP A 264 3.34 29.93 -9.26
N THR A 265 4.25 30.20 -8.32
CA THR A 265 4.50 31.57 -7.83
C THR A 265 4.98 32.48 -8.96
N ALA A 266 5.95 32.03 -9.75
CA ALA A 266 6.49 32.79 -10.87
C ALA A 266 5.44 33.05 -11.96
N SER A 267 4.64 32.01 -12.30
CA SER A 267 3.58 32.13 -13.31
C SER A 267 2.49 33.12 -12.89
N ASN A 268 2.03 33.05 -11.63
CA ASN A 268 1.03 33.98 -11.10
C ASN A 268 1.56 35.41 -11.06
N TRP A 269 2.82 35.60 -10.67
CA TRP A 269 3.44 36.91 -10.68
C TRP A 269 3.55 37.48 -12.12
N LEU A 270 3.99 36.66 -13.08
CA LEU A 270 4.10 37.05 -14.48
C LEU A 270 2.75 37.45 -15.06
N VAL A 271 1.72 36.61 -14.88
CA VAL A 271 0.36 36.90 -15.37
C VAL A 271 -0.21 38.16 -14.72
N SER A 272 -0.03 38.30 -13.38
CA SER A 272 -0.46 39.51 -12.68
C SER A 272 0.22 40.77 -13.23
N THR A 273 1.52 40.71 -13.47
CA THR A 273 2.32 41.84 -14.01
C THR A 273 1.90 42.19 -15.43
N LEU A 274 1.68 41.20 -16.29
CA LEU A 274 1.20 41.41 -17.65
C LEU A 274 -0.22 42.00 -17.69
N ALA A 275 -1.05 41.70 -16.74
CA ALA A 275 -2.40 42.25 -16.57
C ALA A 275 -2.42 43.64 -15.90
N GLY A 276 -1.26 44.27 -15.68
CA GLY A 276 -1.15 45.58 -15.03
C GLY A 276 -1.31 45.53 -13.48
N GLY A 277 -1.16 44.36 -12.89
CA GLY A 277 -1.20 44.19 -11.44
C GLY A 277 0.05 44.70 -10.74
N ILE A 278 -0.10 45.18 -9.50
CA ILE A 278 0.97 45.77 -8.68
C ILE A 278 1.48 44.76 -7.57
N GLY A 279 1.14 43.49 -7.67
CA GLY A 279 1.52 42.48 -6.69
C GLY A 279 3.02 42.16 -6.73
N LYS A 280 3.66 42.12 -5.56
CA LYS A 280 5.07 41.71 -5.43
C LYS A 280 5.18 40.17 -5.45
N ILE A 281 6.23 39.65 -6.08
CA ILE A 281 6.50 38.20 -6.09
C ILE A 281 6.59 37.60 -4.67
N THR A 282 7.13 38.36 -3.72
CA THR A 282 7.23 37.97 -2.31
C THR A 282 5.87 37.82 -1.63
N GLU A 283 4.89 38.64 -2.01
CA GLU A 283 3.51 38.53 -1.50
C GLU A 283 2.84 37.27 -2.02
N ILE A 284 2.97 36.97 -3.33
CA ILE A 284 2.43 35.78 -3.98
C ILE A 284 3.09 34.52 -3.39
N TYR A 285 4.42 34.52 -3.24
CA TYR A 285 5.15 33.42 -2.60
C TYR A 285 4.68 33.16 -1.19
N THR A 286 4.49 34.21 -0.37
CA THR A 286 4.02 34.09 1.00
C THR A 286 2.64 33.49 1.10
N VAL A 287 1.71 33.97 0.27
CA VAL A 287 0.34 33.47 0.20
C VAL A 287 0.33 32.01 -0.26
N THR A 288 1.10 31.66 -1.29
CA THR A 288 1.21 30.28 -1.80
C THR A 288 1.70 29.34 -0.70
N GLY A 289 2.72 29.75 0.07
CA GLY A 289 3.20 28.95 1.20
C GLY A 289 2.12 28.73 2.27
N TYR A 290 1.35 29.76 2.61
CA TYR A 290 0.26 29.61 3.60
C TYR A 290 -0.85 28.69 3.12
N CYS A 291 -1.14 28.66 1.83
CA CYS A 291 -2.12 27.73 1.23
C CYS A 291 -1.72 26.23 1.37
N LEU A 292 -0.44 25.91 1.63
CA LEU A 292 0.00 24.53 1.83
C LEU A 292 -0.29 23.99 3.24
N ILE A 293 -0.62 24.84 4.22
CA ILE A 293 -0.85 24.41 5.62
C ILE A 293 -1.93 23.31 5.71
N PRO A 294 -3.10 23.41 5.06
CA PRO A 294 -4.09 22.32 5.11
C PRO A 294 -3.57 20.99 4.56
N LEU A 295 -2.72 21.04 3.52
CA LEU A 295 -2.10 19.84 2.94
C LEU A 295 -1.11 19.20 3.93
N ILE A 296 -0.34 20.01 4.66
CA ILE A 296 0.56 19.56 5.73
C ILE A 296 -0.20 18.79 6.80
N PHE A 297 -1.36 19.30 7.25
CA PHE A 297 -2.21 18.57 8.19
C PHE A 297 -2.71 17.26 7.63
N GLY A 298 -3.13 17.22 6.37
CA GLY A 298 -3.54 15.98 5.68
C GLY A 298 -2.42 14.94 5.64
N LEU A 299 -1.19 15.36 5.27
CA LEU A 299 -0.01 14.49 5.24
C LEU A 299 0.39 14.00 6.63
N ALA A 300 0.35 14.88 7.65
CA ALA A 300 0.66 14.51 9.02
C ALA A 300 -0.28 13.41 9.55
N ILE A 301 -1.59 13.52 9.28
CA ILE A 301 -2.57 12.49 9.64
C ILE A 301 -2.32 11.19 8.88
N ALA A 302 -1.95 11.25 7.59
CA ALA A 302 -1.63 10.07 6.81
C ALA A 302 -0.41 9.34 7.37
N ILE A 303 0.66 10.07 7.74
CA ILE A 303 1.89 9.53 8.32
C ILE A 303 1.63 8.91 9.71
N GLU A 304 0.84 9.55 10.57
CA GLU A 304 0.48 9.01 11.89
C GLU A 304 -0.17 7.63 11.79
N ARG A 305 -1.09 7.46 10.85
CA ARG A 305 -1.71 6.15 10.59
C ARG A 305 -0.70 5.08 10.21
N VAL A 306 0.29 5.44 9.38
CA VAL A 306 1.35 4.51 8.95
C VAL A 306 2.28 4.15 10.10
N ILE A 307 2.64 5.11 10.95
CA ILE A 307 3.46 4.86 12.14
C ILE A 307 2.74 3.92 13.11
N TYR A 308 1.44 4.13 13.35
CA TYR A 308 0.64 3.25 14.21
C TYR A 308 0.60 1.81 13.70
N LEU A 309 0.42 1.62 12.39
CA LEU A 309 0.42 0.30 11.76
C LEU A 309 1.80 -0.38 11.84
N ASN A 310 2.89 0.37 11.66
CA ASN A 310 4.25 -0.17 11.77
C ASN A 310 4.64 -0.52 13.22
N LEU A 311 4.14 0.20 14.22
CA LEU A 311 4.34 -0.16 15.64
C LEU A 311 3.58 -1.44 16.00
N SER A 312 2.40 -1.65 15.46
CA SER A 312 1.67 -2.93 15.53
C SER A 312 2.49 -4.06 14.88
N ASP A 313 3.15 -3.79 13.76
CA ASP A 313 3.99 -4.75 13.02
C ASP A 313 5.25 -5.18 13.81
N THR A 314 5.79 -4.33 14.67
CA THR A 314 6.96 -4.67 15.51
C THR A 314 6.66 -5.76 16.55
N ASN A 315 5.46 -5.76 17.13
CA ASN A 315 5.00 -6.81 18.02
C ASN A 315 4.76 -8.12 17.26
N THR A 316 4.33 -8.02 16.02
CA THR A 316 4.09 -9.16 15.12
C THR A 316 5.41 -9.76 14.62
N LYS A 317 6.45 -8.95 14.36
CA LYS A 317 7.81 -9.44 14.04
C LYS A 317 8.44 -10.24 15.19
N LYS A 318 8.24 -9.81 16.44
CA LYS A 318 8.67 -10.57 17.62
C LYS A 318 7.96 -11.92 17.74
N PHE A 319 6.69 -11.97 17.35
CA PHE A 319 5.92 -13.23 17.36
C PHE A 319 6.41 -14.20 16.27
N ILE A 320 6.74 -13.70 15.06
CA ILE A 320 7.29 -14.54 13.98
C ILE A 320 8.68 -15.04 14.34
N ALA A 321 9.57 -14.20 14.84
CA ALA A 321 10.89 -14.63 15.28
C ALA A 321 10.77 -15.71 16.36
N GLY A 322 9.80 -15.61 17.27
CA GLY A 322 9.51 -16.66 18.24
C GLY A 322 8.95 -17.95 17.63
N PHE A 323 8.20 -17.86 16.53
CA PHE A 323 7.66 -19.00 15.80
C PHE A 323 8.73 -19.68 14.94
N GLU A 324 9.58 -18.91 14.27
CA GLU A 324 10.75 -19.41 13.54
C GLU A 324 11.76 -20.11 14.48
N ASP A 325 11.98 -19.56 15.68
CA ASP A 325 12.79 -20.18 16.73
C ASP A 325 12.18 -21.49 17.23
N ALA A 326 10.86 -21.54 17.39
CA ALA A 326 10.14 -22.75 17.80
C ALA A 326 10.16 -23.86 16.72
N LEU A 327 10.10 -23.49 15.44
CA LEU A 327 10.23 -24.41 14.30
C LEU A 327 11.67 -24.94 14.17
N ASN A 328 12.68 -24.06 14.33
CA ASN A 328 14.09 -24.44 14.20
C ASN A 328 14.62 -25.23 15.40
N ASN A 329 14.01 -25.06 16.60
CA ASN A 329 14.44 -25.75 17.81
C ASN A 329 13.64 -27.02 18.11
N GLY A 330 12.86 -27.56 17.15
CA GLY A 330 12.34 -28.93 17.20
C GLY A 330 11.26 -29.18 18.25
N GLY A 331 10.43 -28.21 18.52
CA GLY A 331 9.34 -28.29 19.50
C GLY A 331 7.94 -28.57 18.92
N ILE A 332 7.83 -29.34 17.81
CA ILE A 332 6.55 -29.95 17.36
C ILE A 332 6.88 -31.24 16.60
#